data_0f3bebaf4fb5c9b677387669eb80ddb1
#
_entry.id   0f3bebaf4fb5c9b677387669eb80ddb1
#
_cell.length_a   1.000
_cell.length_b   1.000
_cell.length_c   1.000
_cell.angle_alpha   90.00
_cell.angle_beta   90.00
_cell.angle_gamma   90.00
#
_symmetry.space_group_name_H-M   'P 1'
#
loop_
_entity.id
_entity.type
_entity.pdbx_description
1 polymer ?
#
loop_
_entity_poly.entity_id
_entity_poly.type
_entity_poly.pdbx_seq_one_letter_code
_entity_poly.pdbx_strand_id
1 'polypeptide(L)'
;GSSGGKAAVGNEESYRITFLCNETPEKVAEMIAEGDAVTDDSCYMDLGKVVDFKIDEARVYTTAADGKVVLSSKPGYKSAYVTVECKGVAEDNCVYVTGWALGCGHSMVIRVGYAKLYVWVYDMTPVNAK
;
A
#
# COMPACT_ATOMS: atom_id res chain seq x y z
N GLY A 1 -24.11 14.00 -19.39
CA GLY A 1 -23.53 13.84 -19.49
C GLY A 1 -22.88 13.65 -19.50
N SER A 2 -22.92 13.72 -19.55
CA SER A 2 -22.30 13.43 -19.57
C SER A 2 -21.39 13.46 -19.45
N SER A 3 -21.14 13.61 -19.37
CA SER A 3 -20.37 13.56 -19.33
C SER A 3 -19.39 13.41 -19.02
N GLY A 4 -19.12 13.64 -18.91
CA GLY A 4 -18.17 13.48 -18.72
C GLY A 4 -17.52 12.87 -18.35
N GLY A 5 -17.45 12.65 -18.18
CA GLY A 5 -16.82 12.11 -17.87
C GLY A 5 -16.59 11.34 -17.69
N LYS A 6 -16.65 11.32 -17.89
CA LYS A 6 -16.41 10.53 -17.71
C LYS A 6 -16.10 9.76 -17.10
N ALA A 7 -15.67 10.37 -17.20
CA ALA A 7 -14.99 9.43 -16.66
C ALA A 7 -15.60 8.63 -15.67
N ALA A 8 -15.96 9.12 -14.94
CA ALA A 8 -16.50 8.37 -14.04
C ALA A 8 -17.47 7.50 -14.50
N VAL A 9 -17.21 7.26 -15.62
CA VAL A 9 -18.02 6.48 -16.22
C VAL A 9 -18.15 5.22 -15.55
N GLY A 10 -17.14 4.70 -15.07
CA GLY A 10 -17.23 3.47 -14.39
C GLY A 10 -17.93 3.65 -13.09
N ASN A 11 -18.43 2.59 -12.54
CA ASN A 11 -19.04 2.63 -11.23
C ASN A 11 -17.94 2.73 -10.18
N GLU A 12 -18.13 3.65 -9.28
CA GLU A 12 -17.23 3.74 -8.14
C GLU A 12 -17.55 2.60 -7.18
N GLU A 13 -16.54 1.84 -6.83
CA GLU A 13 -16.68 0.70 -5.93
C GLU A 13 -15.64 0.78 -4.84
N SER A 14 -15.88 0.05 -3.77
CA SER A 14 -14.92 -0.06 -2.69
C SER A 14 -13.86 -1.09 -3.05
N TYR A 15 -12.63 -0.72 -2.86
CA TYR A 15 -11.48 -1.61 -3.11
C TYR A 15 -10.63 -1.71 -1.87
N ARG A 16 -10.05 -2.88 -1.68
CA ARG A 16 -9.00 -3.06 -0.69
C ARG A 16 -7.68 -3.05 -1.42
N ILE A 17 -6.84 -2.14 -1.02
CA ILE A 17 -5.54 -1.95 -1.62
C ILE A 17 -4.49 -2.27 -0.57
N THR A 18 -3.60 -3.19 -0.88
CA THR A 18 -2.53 -3.58 0.03
C THR A 18 -1.24 -2.94 -0.45
N PHE A 19 -0.62 -2.19 0.43
CA PHE A 19 0.68 -1.57 0.18
C PHE A 19 1.73 -2.37 0.91
N LEU A 20 2.85 -2.59 0.24
CA LEU A 20 3.97 -3.31 0.83
C LEU A 20 5.14 -2.35 1.05
N CYS A 21 5.59 -2.28 2.29
CA CYS A 21 6.81 -1.59 2.65
C CYS A 21 7.84 -2.68 2.93
N ASN A 22 8.86 -2.80 2.08
CA ASN A 22 9.85 -3.87 2.23
C ASN A 22 10.69 -3.72 3.47
N GLU A 23 10.93 -2.49 3.87
CA GLU A 23 11.85 -2.25 4.97
C GLU A 23 11.55 -0.92 5.63
N THR A 24 11.24 -0.96 6.91
CA THR A 24 11.03 0.24 7.70
C THR A 24 11.59 -0.02 9.10
N PRO A 25 12.08 1.02 9.78
CA PRO A 25 12.55 0.82 11.16
C PRO A 25 11.44 0.21 12.02
N GLU A 26 11.83 -0.67 12.90
CA GLU A 26 10.88 -1.37 13.76
C GLU A 26 9.96 -0.42 14.52
N LYS A 27 10.50 0.69 15.02
CA LYS A 27 9.68 1.64 15.76
C LYS A 27 8.61 2.30 14.89
N VAL A 28 8.91 2.49 13.61
CA VAL A 28 7.92 3.04 12.67
C VAL A 28 6.84 2.00 12.41
N ALA A 29 7.24 0.73 12.23
CA ALA A 29 6.27 -0.33 12.04
C ALA A 29 5.32 -0.46 13.22
N GLU A 30 5.81 -0.23 14.43
CA GLU A 30 4.99 -0.30 15.63
C GLU A 30 3.96 0.82 15.72
N MET A 31 4.09 1.87 14.93
CA MET A 31 3.14 2.97 14.92
C MET A 31 1.89 2.68 14.08
N ILE A 32 1.91 1.62 13.29
CA ILE A 32 0.80 1.27 12.41
C ILE A 32 -0.31 0.64 13.22
N ALA A 33 -1.54 1.13 13.05
CA ALA A 33 -2.69 0.57 13.76
C ALA A 33 -3.94 0.62 12.88
N GLU A 34 -4.85 -0.31 13.11
CA GLU A 34 -6.13 -0.30 12.42
C GLU A 34 -6.86 1.00 12.71
N GLY A 35 -7.50 1.53 11.70
CA GLY A 35 -8.23 2.78 11.85
C GLY A 35 -7.41 4.02 11.57
N ASP A 36 -6.10 3.88 11.44
CA ASP A 36 -5.25 5.04 11.12
C ASP A 36 -5.59 5.55 9.74
N ALA A 37 -5.63 6.87 9.60
CA ALA A 37 -5.85 7.49 8.30
C ALA A 37 -4.60 7.32 7.44
N VAL A 38 -4.81 7.03 6.17
CA VAL A 38 -3.72 6.84 5.23
C VAL A 38 -3.84 7.89 4.13
N THR A 39 -2.76 8.61 3.88
CA THR A 39 -2.73 9.64 2.86
C THR A 39 -1.45 9.52 2.05
N ASP A 40 -1.51 10.03 0.82
CA ASP A 40 -0.33 10.15 -0.01
C ASP A 40 0.51 11.31 0.54
N ASP A 41 1.80 11.09 0.74
CA ASP A 41 2.65 12.10 1.37
C ASP A 41 2.90 13.32 0.47
N SER A 42 2.82 13.14 -0.84
CA SER A 42 3.15 14.25 -1.76
C SER A 42 1.97 15.18 -2.00
N CYS A 43 0.77 14.65 -2.09
CA CYS A 43 -0.40 15.46 -2.42
C CYS A 43 -1.51 15.37 -1.39
N TYR A 44 -1.28 14.64 -0.31
CA TYR A 44 -2.25 14.47 0.79
C TYR A 44 -3.57 13.85 0.32
N MET A 45 -3.53 13.09 -0.76
CA MET A 45 -4.71 12.38 -1.22
C MET A 45 -5.14 11.36 -0.18
N ASP A 46 -6.44 11.36 0.14
CA ASP A 46 -6.99 10.44 1.11
C ASP A 46 -7.08 9.03 0.51
N LEU A 47 -6.41 8.09 1.14
CA LEU A 47 -6.40 6.70 0.70
C LEU A 47 -7.25 5.80 1.60
N GLY A 48 -8.05 6.42 2.47
CA GLY A 48 -8.90 5.65 3.38
C GLY A 48 -8.24 5.40 4.71
N LYS A 49 -8.62 4.32 5.35
CA LYS A 49 -8.10 3.96 6.67
C LYS A 49 -7.58 2.53 6.65
N VAL A 50 -6.67 2.24 7.54
CA VAL A 50 -6.12 0.91 7.68
C VAL A 50 -7.23 -0.03 8.15
N VAL A 51 -7.52 -1.05 7.36
CA VAL A 51 -8.48 -2.08 7.74
C VAL A 51 -7.78 -3.36 8.17
N ASP A 52 -6.53 -3.52 7.77
CA ASP A 52 -5.74 -4.67 8.17
C ASP A 52 -4.27 -4.35 7.97
N PHE A 53 -3.41 -5.00 8.71
CA PHE A 53 -1.97 -4.86 8.48
C PHE A 53 -1.25 -6.11 8.99
N LYS A 54 -0.06 -6.34 8.43
CA LYS A 54 0.76 -7.46 8.84
C LYS A 54 2.20 -6.97 8.90
N ILE A 55 2.85 -7.24 10.01
CA ILE A 55 4.25 -6.88 10.19
C ILE A 55 5.07 -8.17 10.17
N ASP A 56 6.13 -8.17 9.40
CA ASP A 56 6.99 -9.33 9.25
C ASP A 56 8.45 -8.88 9.35
N GLU A 57 9.35 -9.83 9.39
CA GLU A 57 10.77 -9.52 9.45
C GLU A 57 11.22 -8.98 8.10
N ALA A 58 11.99 -7.89 8.13
CA ALA A 58 12.62 -7.42 6.92
C ALA A 58 13.76 -8.38 6.58
N ARG A 59 13.90 -8.70 5.31
CA ARG A 59 14.88 -9.67 4.87
C ARG A 59 15.79 -9.11 3.81
N VAL A 60 17.04 -9.50 3.88
CA VAL A 60 18.04 -9.09 2.91
C VAL A 60 18.83 -10.31 2.47
N TYR A 61 19.38 -10.26 1.27
CA TYR A 61 20.25 -11.32 0.80
C TYR A 61 21.66 -11.01 1.31
N THR A 62 22.28 -12.01 1.94
CA THR A 62 23.64 -11.90 2.44
C THR A 62 24.46 -13.06 1.90
N THR A 63 25.76 -12.91 1.88
CA THR A 63 26.65 -13.99 1.46
C THR A 63 27.18 -14.71 2.67
N ALA A 64 26.90 -16.01 2.74
CA ALA A 64 27.39 -16.84 3.83
C ALA A 64 28.88 -17.11 3.66
N ALA A 65 29.49 -17.66 4.71
CA ALA A 65 30.92 -17.93 4.70
C ALA A 65 31.38 -18.87 3.57
N ASP A 66 30.49 -19.73 3.10
CA ASP A 66 30.78 -20.65 2.00
C ASP A 66 30.56 -20.03 0.64
N GLY A 67 30.24 -18.74 0.57
CA GLY A 67 29.99 -18.04 -0.68
C GLY A 67 28.57 -18.11 -1.20
N LYS A 68 27.69 -18.83 -0.52
CA LYS A 68 26.30 -18.94 -0.96
C LYS A 68 25.50 -17.71 -0.51
N VAL A 69 24.57 -17.30 -1.36
CA VAL A 69 23.67 -16.20 -1.02
C VAL A 69 22.49 -16.76 -0.24
N VAL A 70 22.22 -16.19 0.91
CA VAL A 70 21.12 -16.62 1.78
C VAL A 70 20.22 -15.44 2.11
N LEU A 71 18.96 -15.72 2.39
CA LEU A 71 18.00 -14.71 2.80
C LEU A 71 18.03 -14.63 4.33
N SER A 72 18.35 -13.47 4.86
CA SER A 72 18.51 -13.25 6.30
C SER A 72 17.63 -12.14 6.78
N SER A 73 17.24 -12.20 8.04
CA SER A 73 16.52 -11.09 8.68
C SER A 73 17.45 -9.91 8.84
N LYS A 74 16.90 -8.70 8.71
CA LYS A 74 17.62 -7.46 8.94
C LYS A 74 17.26 -6.94 10.33
N PRO A 75 18.16 -7.00 11.29
CA PRO A 75 17.85 -6.57 12.67
C PRO A 75 17.43 -5.10 12.71
N GLY A 76 16.43 -4.79 13.50
CA GLY A 76 15.96 -3.42 13.68
C GLY A 76 15.02 -2.95 12.60
N TYR A 77 14.71 -3.77 11.62
CA TYR A 77 13.83 -3.40 10.50
C TYR A 77 12.73 -4.44 10.33
N LYS A 78 11.61 -3.99 9.80
CA LYS A 78 10.44 -4.84 9.53
C LYS A 78 9.91 -4.58 8.14
N SER A 79 9.21 -5.57 7.61
CA SER A 79 8.36 -5.41 6.43
C SER A 79 6.95 -5.16 6.91
N ALA A 80 6.21 -4.34 6.21
CA ALA A 80 4.83 -4.05 6.59
C ALA A 80 3.92 -4.16 5.38
N TYR A 81 2.82 -4.88 5.55
CA TYR A 81 1.74 -4.92 4.59
C TYR A 81 0.60 -4.12 5.20
N VAL A 82 0.17 -3.07 4.53
CA VAL A 82 -0.90 -2.21 5.03
C VAL A 82 -2.04 -2.26 4.04
N THR A 83 -3.20 -2.68 4.49
CA THR A 83 -4.39 -2.77 3.64
C THR A 83 -5.35 -1.66 4.01
N VAL A 84 -5.76 -0.90 3.00
CA VAL A 84 -6.74 0.16 3.18
C VAL A 84 -7.98 -0.17 2.36
N GLU A 85 -9.09 0.46 2.71
CA GLU A 85 -10.31 0.35 1.93
C GLU A 85 -10.68 1.74 1.47
N CYS A 86 -10.80 1.91 0.16
CA CYS A 86 -11.16 3.21 -0.40
C CYS A 86 -12.00 2.99 -1.63
N LYS A 87 -12.66 4.04 -2.07
CA LYS A 87 -13.49 3.98 -3.25
C LYS A 87 -12.70 4.40 -4.48
N GLY A 88 -12.94 3.72 -5.57
CA GLY A 88 -12.26 4.03 -6.80
C GLY A 88 -12.98 3.45 -8.00
N VAL A 89 -12.46 3.76 -9.16
CA VAL A 89 -12.99 3.28 -10.43
C VAL A 89 -11.90 2.47 -11.12
N ALA A 90 -12.21 1.21 -11.41
CA ALA A 90 -11.26 0.34 -12.09
C ALA A 90 -11.27 0.62 -13.58
N GLU A 91 -10.07 0.74 -14.16
CA GLU A 91 -9.95 0.97 -15.58
C GLU A 91 -8.54 0.56 -16.02
N ASP A 92 -8.44 -0.30 -17.02
CA ASP A 92 -7.15 -0.68 -17.62
C ASP A 92 -6.08 -1.12 -16.62
N ASN A 93 -6.38 -2.07 -15.78
CA ASN A 93 -5.43 -2.64 -14.83
C ASN A 93 -5.00 -1.71 -13.71
N CYS A 94 -5.73 -0.63 -13.49
CA CYS A 94 -5.47 0.22 -12.34
C CYS A 94 -6.80 0.69 -11.76
N VAL A 95 -6.72 1.24 -10.56
CA VAL A 95 -7.88 1.81 -9.89
C VAL A 95 -7.64 3.30 -9.73
N TYR A 96 -8.58 4.12 -10.18
CA TYR A 96 -8.50 5.55 -10.02
C TYR A 96 -9.17 5.95 -8.72
N VAL A 97 -8.38 6.51 -7.82
CA VAL A 97 -8.86 6.98 -6.52
C VAL A 97 -8.71 8.50 -6.53
N THR A 98 -9.81 9.21 -6.43
CA THR A 98 -9.87 10.67 -6.54
C THR A 98 -9.10 11.19 -7.75
N GLY A 99 -9.19 10.46 -8.86
CA GLY A 99 -8.55 10.86 -10.11
C GLY A 99 -7.10 10.42 -10.27
N TRP A 100 -6.53 9.77 -9.26
CA TRP A 100 -5.15 9.29 -9.34
C TRP A 100 -5.13 7.80 -9.66
N ALA A 101 -4.36 7.42 -10.64
CA ALA A 101 -4.27 6.02 -11.04
C ALA A 101 -3.33 5.27 -10.11
N LEU A 102 -3.83 4.16 -9.55
CA LEU A 102 -3.04 3.28 -8.73
C LEU A 102 -3.00 1.92 -9.41
N GLY A 103 -1.83 1.46 -9.74
CA GLY A 103 -1.67 0.13 -10.34
C GLY A 103 -0.69 -0.69 -9.54
N CYS A 104 -0.81 -2.01 -9.60
CA CYS A 104 0.12 -2.89 -8.91
C CYS A 104 1.53 -2.61 -9.38
N GLY A 105 2.47 -2.55 -8.45
CA GLY A 105 3.84 -2.21 -8.74
C GLY A 105 4.14 -0.73 -8.68
N HIS A 106 3.11 0.12 -8.57
CA HIS A 106 3.30 1.56 -8.43
C HIS A 106 3.92 1.86 -7.07
N SER A 107 5.01 2.61 -7.06
CA SER A 107 5.67 2.96 -5.79
C SER A 107 5.29 4.38 -5.40
N MET A 108 5.18 4.60 -4.10
CA MET A 108 4.75 5.89 -3.58
C MET A 108 5.13 6.00 -2.10
N VAL A 109 4.98 7.19 -1.56
CA VAL A 109 5.19 7.42 -0.14
C VAL A 109 3.85 7.71 0.49
N ILE A 110 3.51 7.00 1.54
CA ILE A 110 2.25 7.20 2.24
C ILE A 110 2.51 7.54 3.69
N ARG A 111 1.52 8.18 4.32
CA ARG A 111 1.50 8.40 5.75
C ARG A 111 0.39 7.54 6.32
N VAL A 112 0.72 6.74 7.33
CA VAL A 112 -0.23 5.92 8.05
C VAL A 112 -0.23 6.46 9.47
N GLY A 113 -1.25 7.26 9.82
CA GLY A 113 -1.20 8.02 11.05
C GLY A 113 0.01 8.93 11.04
N TYR A 114 0.96 8.71 11.94
CA TYR A 114 2.19 9.50 11.98
C TYR A 114 3.37 8.80 11.31
N ALA A 115 3.19 7.57 10.84
CA ALA A 115 4.27 6.81 10.22
C ALA A 115 4.38 7.17 8.74
N LYS A 116 5.59 7.40 8.27
CA LYS A 116 5.86 7.65 6.86
C LYS A 116 6.49 6.40 6.27
N LEU A 117 5.87 5.85 5.24
CA LEU A 117 6.32 4.58 4.66
C LEU A 117 6.56 4.72 3.17
N TYR A 118 7.66 4.14 2.71
CA TYR A 118 7.95 4.01 1.29
C TYR A 118 7.40 2.67 0.86
N VAL A 119 6.34 2.69 0.04
CA VAL A 119 5.60 1.49 -0.28
C VAL A 119 5.41 1.36 -1.78
N TRP A 120 4.94 0.19 -2.19
CA TRP A 120 4.43 0.00 -3.53
C TRP A 120 3.12 -0.76 -3.44
N VAL A 121 2.29 -0.60 -4.47
CA VAL A 121 0.98 -1.25 -4.49
C VAL A 121 1.20 -2.72 -4.77
N TYR A 122 0.86 -3.55 -3.79
CA TYR A 122 1.09 -4.98 -3.84
C TYR A 122 -0.10 -5.73 -4.40
N ASP A 123 -1.30 -5.32 -4.01
CA ASP A 123 -2.51 -5.99 -4.45
C ASP A 123 -3.70 -5.04 -4.37
N MET A 124 -4.70 -5.27 -5.21
CA MET A 124 -5.93 -4.51 -5.21
C MET A 124 -7.07 -5.47 -5.50
N THR A 125 -8.07 -5.48 -4.63
CA THR A 125 -9.23 -6.36 -4.82
C THR A 125 -10.52 -5.59 -4.55
N PRO A 126 -11.58 -5.85 -5.32
CA PRO A 126 -12.87 -5.22 -5.02
C PRO A 126 -13.46 -5.86 -3.76
N VAL A 127 -14.02 -5.01 -2.92
CA VAL A 127 -14.59 -5.47 -1.67
C VAL A 127 -15.83 -6.32 -1.91
N ASN A 128 -16.61 -5.94 -2.90
CA ASN A 128 -17.86 -6.64 -3.21
C ASN A 128 -17.71 -7.71 -4.27
N ALA A 129 -16.50 -8.20 -4.47
CA ALA A 129 -16.30 -9.26 -5.45
C ALA A 129 -17.07 -10.50 -5.03
N LYS A 130 -17.67 -11.13 -5.97
CA LYS A 130 -18.42 -12.36 -5.71
C LYS A 130 -17.71 -13.54 -6.26
#